data_01b29d30b08e40665444abaadbf97b4e
#
_entry.id   01b29d30b08e40665444abaadbf97b4e
#
_cell.length_a   1.000
_cell.length_b   1.000
_cell.length_c   1.000
_cell.angle_alpha   90.00
_cell.angle_beta   90.00
_cell.angle_gamma   90.00
#
_symmetry.space_group_name_H-M   'P 1'
#
loop_
_entity.id
_entity.type
_entity.pdbx_description
1 polymer ?
#
loop_
_entity_poly.entity_id
_entity_poly.type
_entity_poly.pdbx_seq_one_letter_code
_entity_poly.pdbx_strand_id
1 'polypeptide(L)'
;MAHFTLLRTDFVEPPSTWLEAHVACIRPQGSVLDVAAGKGRNARWLAQQGFRVEAVDRDAEAMQAMRDIDGITLQVADLEQHGWPYADHQFDAIVVCRYLHRPLFPHLIDSLAPDGVLIYETFMQGQEVYGKPSNPDFLLKPDELLEAFQPALEILAFEQGPQESPKPCMLQRMVGRKRRS
;
A
#
# COMPACT_ATOMS: atom_id res chain seq x y z
N MET A 1 20.16 -34.47 -25.45
CA MET A 1 19.06 -34.32 -24.49
C MET A 1 19.06 -32.86 -24.03
N ALA A 2 18.11 -32.07 -24.52
CA ALA A 2 18.02 -30.65 -24.18
C ALA A 2 17.30 -30.54 -22.84
N HIS A 3 17.98 -29.99 -21.83
CA HIS A 3 17.34 -29.62 -20.58
C HIS A 3 16.50 -28.37 -20.83
N PHE A 4 15.21 -28.54 -20.91
CA PHE A 4 14.24 -27.45 -20.82
C PHE A 4 14.19 -27.02 -19.35
N THR A 5 14.93 -26.00 -19.02
CA THR A 5 14.72 -25.27 -17.76
C THR A 5 13.39 -24.53 -17.89
N LEU A 6 12.35 -25.07 -17.27
CA LEU A 6 11.09 -24.38 -17.07
C LEU A 6 11.40 -23.10 -16.30
N LEU A 7 11.39 -21.96 -16.99
CA LEU A 7 11.31 -20.65 -16.38
C LEU A 7 10.06 -20.66 -15.50
N ARG A 8 10.24 -20.69 -14.17
CA ARG A 8 9.18 -20.33 -13.24
C ARG A 8 8.78 -18.90 -13.62
N THR A 9 7.69 -18.74 -14.32
CA THR A 9 7.01 -17.46 -14.41
C THR A 9 6.53 -17.16 -13.00
N ASP A 10 7.26 -16.33 -12.28
CA ASP A 10 6.86 -15.83 -10.98
C ASP A 10 5.55 -15.09 -11.19
N PHE A 11 4.45 -15.75 -10.83
CA PHE A 11 3.12 -15.16 -10.91
C PHE A 11 3.08 -13.99 -9.93
N VAL A 12 3.04 -12.78 -10.45
CA VAL A 12 2.82 -11.57 -9.68
C VAL A 12 1.32 -11.29 -9.68
N GLU A 13 0.73 -11.19 -8.50
CA GLU A 13 -0.67 -10.80 -8.35
C GLU A 13 -0.92 -9.45 -9.02
N PRO A 14 -2.13 -9.21 -9.59
CA PRO A 14 -2.49 -7.90 -10.09
C PRO A 14 -2.50 -6.85 -8.98
N PRO A 15 -2.34 -5.56 -9.32
CA PRO A 15 -2.40 -4.49 -8.33
C PRO A 15 -3.76 -4.42 -7.65
N SER A 16 -3.85 -3.64 -6.57
CA SER A 16 -5.12 -3.35 -5.93
C SER A 16 -6.04 -2.63 -6.91
N THR A 17 -7.27 -3.12 -7.05
CA THR A 17 -8.30 -2.46 -7.88
C THR A 17 -8.67 -1.08 -7.32
N TRP A 18 -8.54 -0.88 -6.01
CA TRP A 18 -8.74 0.42 -5.38
C TRP A 18 -7.64 1.41 -5.78
N LEU A 19 -6.40 0.96 -5.82
CA LEU A 19 -5.28 1.76 -6.33
C LEU A 19 -5.49 2.11 -7.80
N GLU A 20 -5.84 1.14 -8.66
CA GLU A 20 -6.10 1.37 -10.08
C GLU A 20 -7.19 2.42 -10.29
N ALA A 21 -8.31 2.31 -9.54
CA ALA A 21 -9.45 3.22 -9.65
C ALA A 21 -9.12 4.67 -9.23
N HIS A 22 -8.11 4.86 -8.38
CA HIS A 22 -7.79 6.17 -7.79
C HIS A 22 -6.40 6.70 -8.15
N VAL A 23 -5.68 6.04 -9.04
CA VAL A 23 -4.33 6.47 -9.45
C VAL A 23 -4.30 7.88 -10.04
N ALA A 24 -5.38 8.31 -10.68
CA ALA A 24 -5.51 9.66 -11.22
C ALA A 24 -5.52 10.77 -10.14
N CYS A 25 -5.71 10.41 -8.86
CA CYS A 25 -5.58 11.35 -7.75
C CYS A 25 -4.10 11.69 -7.45
N ILE A 26 -3.16 10.87 -7.91
CA ILE A 26 -1.72 11.06 -7.69
C ILE A 26 -1.19 12.02 -8.76
N ARG A 27 -0.31 12.93 -8.35
CA ARG A 27 0.39 13.83 -9.29
C ARG A 27 1.12 13.02 -10.37
N PRO A 28 0.94 13.30 -11.66
CA PRO A 28 1.62 12.59 -12.74
C PRO A 28 3.15 12.56 -12.54
N GLN A 29 3.77 11.39 -12.75
CA GLN A 29 5.20 11.15 -12.56
C GLN A 29 5.70 11.46 -11.13
N GLY A 30 4.79 11.52 -10.17
CA GLY A 30 5.09 11.80 -8.77
C GLY A 30 5.90 10.69 -8.09
N SER A 31 6.38 11.00 -6.89
CA SER A 31 7.03 10.04 -6.02
C SER A 31 5.98 9.27 -5.20
N VAL A 32 6.08 7.95 -5.19
CA VAL A 32 5.13 7.08 -4.48
C VAL A 32 5.88 6.14 -3.54
N LEU A 33 5.46 6.08 -2.28
CA LEU A 33 5.92 5.08 -1.33
C LEU A 33 4.90 3.92 -1.27
N ASP A 34 5.34 2.70 -1.57
CA ASP A 34 4.56 1.47 -1.38
C ASP A 34 4.98 0.81 -0.06
N VAL A 35 4.11 0.89 0.95
CA VAL A 35 4.37 0.42 2.31
C VAL A 35 3.97 -1.05 2.45
N ALA A 36 4.89 -1.87 2.99
CA ALA A 36 4.75 -3.33 3.06
C ALA A 36 4.51 -3.94 1.67
N ALA A 37 5.42 -3.58 0.75
CA ALA A 37 5.26 -3.85 -0.68
C ALA A 37 5.31 -5.35 -1.05
N GLY A 38 5.91 -6.21 -0.20
CA GLY A 38 6.05 -7.63 -0.46
C GLY A 38 6.80 -7.91 -1.78
N LYS A 39 6.19 -8.69 -2.66
CA LYS A 39 6.72 -8.98 -4.01
C LYS A 39 6.48 -7.84 -5.02
N GLY A 40 5.84 -6.75 -4.61
CA GLY A 40 5.70 -5.53 -5.38
C GLY A 40 4.57 -5.51 -6.41
N ARG A 41 3.45 -6.16 -6.17
CA ARG A 41 2.30 -6.11 -7.10
C ARG A 41 1.86 -4.68 -7.42
N ASN A 42 1.80 -3.81 -6.41
CA ASN A 42 1.44 -2.40 -6.57
C ASN A 42 2.62 -1.57 -7.10
N ALA A 43 3.82 -1.75 -6.51
CA ALA A 43 5.02 -1.02 -6.93
C ALA A 43 5.36 -1.20 -8.41
N ARG A 44 5.28 -2.44 -8.92
CA ARG A 44 5.50 -2.75 -10.34
C ARG A 44 4.52 -2.04 -11.25
N TRP A 45 3.26 -2.10 -10.90
CA TRP A 45 2.21 -1.46 -11.69
C TRP A 45 2.38 0.07 -11.68
N LEU A 46 2.65 0.67 -10.52
CA LEU A 46 2.92 2.11 -10.41
C LEU A 46 4.13 2.54 -11.25
N ALA A 47 5.22 1.77 -11.24
CA ALA A 47 6.38 2.06 -12.08
C ALA A 47 6.03 2.00 -13.58
N GLN A 48 5.22 1.03 -13.99
CA GLN A 48 4.70 0.94 -15.37
C GLN A 48 3.81 2.14 -15.75
N GLN A 49 3.13 2.75 -14.78
CA GLN A 49 2.36 3.99 -14.99
C GLN A 49 3.25 5.25 -15.02
N GLY A 50 4.56 5.12 -14.86
CA GLY A 50 5.52 6.22 -14.94
C GLY A 50 5.79 6.94 -13.60
N PHE A 51 5.36 6.38 -12.46
CA PHE A 51 5.68 6.90 -11.14
C PHE A 51 7.10 6.49 -10.71
N ARG A 52 7.71 7.32 -9.86
CA ARG A 52 8.94 6.98 -9.15
C ARG A 52 8.57 6.31 -7.84
N VAL A 53 8.81 5.03 -7.73
CA VAL A 53 8.34 4.23 -6.61
C VAL A 53 9.48 3.91 -5.66
N GLU A 54 9.27 4.15 -4.38
CA GLU A 54 10.04 3.55 -3.30
C GLU A 54 9.19 2.45 -2.66
N ALA A 55 9.71 1.24 -2.62
CA ALA A 55 9.06 0.09 -2.01
C ALA A 55 9.77 -0.28 -0.71
N VAL A 56 9.04 -0.35 0.39
CA VAL A 56 9.57 -0.74 1.70
C VAL A 56 8.89 -2.01 2.20
N ASP A 57 9.70 -2.97 2.62
CA ASP A 57 9.24 -4.19 3.28
C ASP A 57 10.35 -4.76 4.16
N ARG A 58 9.99 -5.56 5.17
CA ARG A 58 10.96 -6.30 5.98
C ARG A 58 11.46 -7.56 5.30
N ASP A 59 10.71 -8.12 4.36
CA ASP A 59 11.04 -9.34 3.63
C ASP A 59 11.97 -9.05 2.45
N ALA A 60 13.27 -9.07 2.74
CA ALA A 60 14.31 -8.84 1.73
C ALA A 60 14.26 -9.85 0.57
N GLU A 61 13.85 -11.10 0.83
CA GLU A 61 13.75 -12.13 -0.20
C GLU A 61 12.59 -11.82 -1.16
N ALA A 62 11.41 -11.50 -0.64
CA ALA A 62 10.27 -11.10 -1.45
C ALA A 62 10.58 -9.90 -2.34
N MET A 63 11.32 -8.91 -1.79
CA MET A 63 11.69 -7.69 -2.51
C MET A 63 12.70 -7.91 -3.64
N GLN A 64 13.48 -9.00 -3.62
CA GLN A 64 14.39 -9.34 -4.73
C GLN A 64 13.68 -9.43 -6.08
N ALA A 65 12.41 -9.76 -6.06
CA ALA A 65 11.57 -9.82 -7.26
C ALA A 65 11.46 -8.46 -8.00
N MET A 66 11.78 -7.34 -7.33
CA MET A 66 11.74 -5.98 -7.90
C MET A 66 13.11 -5.37 -8.18
N ARG A 67 14.22 -6.09 -7.93
CA ARG A 67 15.59 -5.53 -7.91
C ARG A 67 15.98 -4.76 -9.17
N ASP A 68 15.60 -5.27 -10.33
CA ASP A 68 16.05 -4.75 -11.63
C ASP A 68 14.91 -4.05 -12.40
N ILE A 69 13.90 -3.56 -11.69
CA ILE A 69 12.78 -2.85 -12.32
C ILE A 69 13.06 -1.35 -12.29
N ASP A 70 13.14 -0.76 -13.48
CA ASP A 70 13.31 0.68 -13.64
C ASP A 70 12.17 1.44 -12.94
N GLY A 71 12.54 2.51 -12.24
CA GLY A 71 11.59 3.34 -11.52
C GLY A 71 11.24 2.85 -10.11
N ILE A 72 11.81 1.73 -9.65
CA ILE A 72 11.63 1.23 -8.28
C ILE A 72 12.95 1.29 -7.50
N THR A 73 12.90 1.93 -6.33
CA THR A 73 13.94 1.89 -5.31
C THR A 73 13.48 0.99 -4.16
N LEU A 74 14.36 0.14 -3.65
CA LEU A 74 14.04 -0.81 -2.58
C LEU A 74 14.64 -0.37 -1.25
N GLN A 75 13.83 -0.37 -0.20
CA GLN A 75 14.25 -0.16 1.19
C GLN A 75 13.83 -1.36 2.04
N VAL A 76 14.80 -2.16 2.48
CA VAL A 76 14.52 -3.24 3.43
C VAL A 76 14.47 -2.64 4.83
N ALA A 77 13.32 -2.66 5.47
CA ALA A 77 13.13 -2.17 6.83
C ALA A 77 11.95 -2.84 7.52
N ASP A 78 12.12 -3.18 8.80
CA ASP A 78 11.01 -3.59 9.66
C ASP A 78 10.43 -2.34 10.33
N LEU A 79 9.30 -1.88 9.83
CA LEU A 79 8.62 -0.67 10.28
C LEU A 79 8.01 -0.79 11.69
N GLU A 80 7.86 -2.01 12.20
CA GLU A 80 7.33 -2.27 13.54
C GLU A 80 8.42 -2.27 14.61
N GLN A 81 9.65 -2.67 14.22
CA GLN A 81 10.78 -2.84 15.15
C GLN A 81 11.77 -1.67 15.13
N HIS A 82 12.03 -1.11 13.94
CA HIS A 82 13.11 -0.14 13.75
C HIS A 82 12.63 1.30 13.53
N GLY A 83 11.31 1.52 13.58
CA GLY A 83 10.71 2.84 13.39
C GLY A 83 10.58 3.25 11.92
N TRP A 84 10.21 4.51 11.71
CA TRP A 84 9.88 5.08 10.41
C TRP A 84 11.14 5.65 9.73
N PRO A 85 11.59 5.09 8.58
CA PRO A 85 12.84 5.51 7.94
C PRO A 85 12.71 6.79 7.09
N TYR A 86 11.52 7.36 6.98
CA TYR A 86 11.18 8.46 6.07
C TYR A 86 10.83 9.77 6.78
N ALA A 87 11.35 10.00 7.99
CA ALA A 87 11.03 11.20 8.78
C ALA A 87 11.31 12.53 8.04
N ASP A 88 12.35 12.55 7.19
CA ASP A 88 12.78 13.72 6.42
C ASP A 88 12.38 13.65 4.93
N HIS A 89 11.50 12.72 4.56
CA HIS A 89 11.05 12.51 3.19
C HIS A 89 9.58 12.87 3.02
N GLN A 90 9.26 13.41 1.84
CA GLN A 90 7.89 13.65 1.44
C GLN A 90 7.60 12.98 0.11
N PHE A 91 6.42 12.35 0.02
CA PHE A 91 5.95 11.64 -1.16
C PHE A 91 4.70 12.28 -1.72
N ASP A 92 4.57 12.30 -3.05
CA ASP A 92 3.33 12.72 -3.73
C ASP A 92 2.18 11.74 -3.48
N ALA A 93 2.50 10.47 -3.19
CA ALA A 93 1.53 9.51 -2.69
C ALA A 93 2.16 8.46 -1.77
N ILE A 94 1.35 7.92 -0.88
CA ILE A 94 1.68 6.74 -0.07
C ILE A 94 0.57 5.71 -0.28
N VAL A 95 0.96 4.48 -0.59
CA VAL A 95 0.06 3.35 -0.81
C VAL A 95 0.27 2.32 0.29
N VAL A 96 -0.80 1.89 0.93
CA VAL A 96 -0.80 0.84 1.95
C VAL A 96 -1.88 -0.17 1.62
N CYS A 97 -1.48 -1.40 1.30
CA CYS A 97 -2.42 -2.47 0.96
C CYS A 97 -2.17 -3.73 1.80
N ARG A 98 -3.22 -4.27 2.40
CA ARG A 98 -3.19 -5.51 3.21
C ARG A 98 -2.16 -5.46 4.36
N TYR A 99 -1.97 -4.28 4.93
CA TYR A 99 -1.06 -4.06 6.05
C TYR A 99 -1.67 -3.10 7.06
N LEU A 100 -1.56 -3.41 8.34
CA LEU A 100 -2.07 -2.59 9.44
C LEU A 100 -1.06 -2.54 10.57
N HIS A 101 -0.50 -1.35 10.78
CA HIS A 101 0.30 -1.02 11.97
C HIS A 101 -0.05 0.40 12.41
N ARG A 102 -0.95 0.51 13.37
CA ARG A 102 -1.54 1.80 13.82
C ARG A 102 -0.53 2.85 14.24
N PRO A 103 0.60 2.52 14.88
CA PRO A 103 1.63 3.50 15.21
C PRO A 103 2.20 4.26 14.00
N LEU A 104 2.05 3.74 12.77
CA LEU A 104 2.49 4.44 11.56
C LEU A 104 1.55 5.53 11.08
N PHE A 105 0.31 5.60 11.53
CA PHE A 105 -0.67 6.56 11.02
C PHE A 105 -0.19 8.02 11.03
N PRO A 106 0.39 8.54 12.13
CA PRO A 106 0.96 9.89 12.11
C PRO A 106 2.10 10.05 11.10
N HIS A 107 2.97 9.05 11.00
CA HIS A 107 4.10 9.08 10.07
C HIS A 107 3.67 9.10 8.61
N LEU A 108 2.59 8.36 8.26
CA LEU A 108 2.02 8.41 6.92
C LEU A 108 1.54 9.81 6.56
N ILE A 109 0.87 10.50 7.51
CA ILE A 109 0.41 11.88 7.32
C ILE A 109 1.59 12.84 7.13
N ASP A 110 2.60 12.73 8.01
CA ASP A 110 3.75 13.63 8.01
C ASP A 110 4.59 13.49 6.73
N SER A 111 4.73 12.27 6.21
CA SER A 111 5.50 11.97 5.01
C SER A 111 4.74 12.21 3.70
N LEU A 112 3.50 12.71 3.73
CA LEU A 112 2.85 13.23 2.53
C LEU A 112 3.31 14.64 2.22
N ALA A 113 3.66 14.88 0.96
CA ALA A 113 3.86 16.24 0.43
C ALA A 113 2.55 17.05 0.48
N PRO A 114 2.59 18.38 0.41
CA PRO A 114 1.39 19.18 0.20
C PRO A 114 0.62 18.70 -1.05
N ASP A 115 -0.70 18.52 -0.93
CA ASP A 115 -1.57 17.84 -1.91
C ASP A 115 -1.28 16.36 -2.14
N GLY A 116 -0.35 15.77 -1.40
CA GLY A 116 -0.03 14.36 -1.47
C GLY A 116 -1.21 13.47 -1.05
N VAL A 117 -1.29 12.28 -1.62
CA VAL A 117 -2.44 11.38 -1.51
C VAL A 117 -2.07 10.11 -0.75
N LEU A 118 -2.87 9.76 0.25
CA LEU A 118 -2.83 8.45 0.90
C LEU A 118 -3.90 7.55 0.28
N ILE A 119 -3.48 6.39 -0.24
CA ILE A 119 -4.37 5.32 -0.71
C ILE A 119 -4.19 4.15 0.24
N TYR A 120 -5.19 3.86 1.04
CA TYR A 120 -5.14 2.83 2.07
C TYR A 120 -6.25 1.81 1.87
N GLU A 121 -5.88 0.52 1.85
CA GLU A 121 -6.80 -0.60 1.76
C GLU A 121 -6.31 -1.73 2.65
N THR A 122 -7.11 -2.17 3.61
CA THR A 122 -6.78 -3.37 4.40
C THR A 122 -8.02 -4.03 5.00
N PHE A 123 -7.81 -5.18 5.61
CA PHE A 123 -8.88 -5.98 6.20
C PHE A 123 -9.51 -5.30 7.41
N MET A 124 -10.80 -5.51 7.59
CA MET A 124 -11.56 -5.01 8.73
C MET A 124 -12.30 -6.15 9.45
N GLN A 125 -12.86 -5.84 10.60
CA GLN A 125 -13.69 -6.77 11.37
C GLN A 125 -14.78 -7.37 10.48
N GLY A 126 -15.00 -8.67 10.59
CA GLY A 126 -15.82 -9.47 9.69
C GLY A 126 -14.97 -10.32 8.73
N GLN A 127 -13.68 -10.00 8.54
CA GLN A 127 -12.78 -10.79 7.70
C GLN A 127 -12.61 -12.22 8.20
N GLU A 128 -12.68 -12.44 9.50
CA GLU A 128 -12.58 -13.77 10.14
C GLU A 128 -13.58 -14.79 9.60
N VAL A 129 -14.70 -14.33 9.04
CA VAL A 129 -15.70 -15.19 8.38
C VAL A 129 -15.19 -15.72 7.05
N TYR A 130 -14.34 -14.96 6.38
CA TYR A 130 -13.76 -15.30 5.06
C TYR A 130 -12.41 -16.00 5.16
N GLY A 131 -11.72 -15.89 6.30
CA GLY A 131 -10.43 -16.50 6.51
C GLY A 131 -9.42 -15.60 7.22
N LYS A 132 -8.16 -15.71 6.83
CA LYS A 132 -7.08 -14.87 7.42
C LYS A 132 -6.98 -13.50 6.73
N PRO A 133 -6.53 -12.47 7.47
CA PRO A 133 -6.22 -12.47 8.89
C PRO A 133 -7.50 -12.57 9.74
N SER A 134 -7.40 -13.28 10.87
CA SER A 134 -8.49 -13.43 11.83
C SER A 134 -8.18 -12.82 13.20
N ASN A 135 -6.90 -12.46 13.46
CA ASN A 135 -6.53 -11.78 14.68
C ASN A 135 -7.10 -10.33 14.65
N PRO A 136 -7.89 -9.93 15.65
CA PRO A 136 -8.47 -8.59 15.75
C PRO A 136 -7.44 -7.45 15.66
N ASP A 137 -6.20 -7.66 16.09
CA ASP A 137 -5.14 -6.64 16.04
C ASP A 137 -4.78 -6.25 14.59
N PHE A 138 -5.03 -7.15 13.63
CA PHE A 138 -4.81 -6.91 12.19
C PHE A 138 -6.07 -6.52 11.43
N LEU A 139 -7.16 -6.26 12.14
CA LEU A 139 -8.44 -5.88 11.55
C LEU A 139 -8.82 -4.47 11.98
N LEU A 140 -9.16 -3.63 11.01
CA LEU A 140 -9.73 -2.32 11.27
C LEU A 140 -11.13 -2.45 11.90
N LYS A 141 -11.43 -1.56 12.83
CA LYS A 141 -12.79 -1.36 13.30
C LYS A 141 -13.60 -0.62 12.24
N PRO A 142 -14.94 -0.67 12.28
CA PRO A 142 -15.76 0.20 11.43
C PRO A 142 -15.32 1.66 11.53
N ASP A 143 -15.24 2.34 10.38
CA ASP A 143 -14.88 3.77 10.23
C ASP A 143 -13.47 4.16 10.72
N GLU A 144 -12.62 3.21 11.13
CA GLU A 144 -11.34 3.52 11.77
C GLU A 144 -10.39 4.36 10.89
N LEU A 145 -10.36 4.10 9.56
CA LEU A 145 -9.55 4.94 8.66
C LEU A 145 -10.08 6.37 8.58
N LEU A 146 -11.39 6.56 8.59
CA LEU A 146 -11.98 7.91 8.64
C LEU A 146 -11.60 8.63 9.93
N GLU A 147 -11.80 7.99 11.07
CA GLU A 147 -11.48 8.56 12.38
C GLU A 147 -9.99 8.94 12.50
N ALA A 148 -9.11 8.09 11.95
CA ALA A 148 -7.67 8.30 12.02
C ALA A 148 -7.17 9.42 11.09
N PHE A 149 -7.72 9.56 9.89
CA PHE A 149 -7.13 10.40 8.85
C PHE A 149 -7.94 11.65 8.50
N GLN A 150 -9.25 11.67 8.69
CA GLN A 150 -10.10 12.84 8.40
C GLN A 150 -9.68 14.13 9.12
N PRO A 151 -9.14 14.12 10.35
CA PRO A 151 -8.67 15.35 10.99
C PRO A 151 -7.54 16.05 10.22
N ALA A 152 -6.67 15.29 9.53
CA ALA A 152 -5.51 15.80 8.80
C ALA A 152 -5.68 15.81 7.28
N LEU A 153 -6.48 14.93 6.73
CA LEU A 153 -6.67 14.74 5.29
C LEU A 153 -8.09 15.09 4.85
N GLU A 154 -8.22 15.61 3.65
CA GLU A 154 -9.49 15.65 2.91
C GLU A 154 -9.79 14.26 2.37
N ILE A 155 -10.90 13.67 2.77
CA ILE A 155 -11.31 12.35 2.28
C ILE A 155 -11.93 12.47 0.89
N LEU A 156 -11.29 11.88 -0.10
CA LEU A 156 -11.74 11.90 -1.50
C LEU A 156 -12.64 10.71 -1.83
N ALA A 157 -12.37 9.55 -1.21
CA ALA A 157 -13.17 8.35 -1.37
C ALA A 157 -13.05 7.48 -0.10
N PHE A 158 -14.13 6.81 0.23
CA PHE A 158 -14.17 5.86 1.34
C PHE A 158 -15.23 4.80 1.08
N GLU A 159 -14.90 3.56 1.35
CA GLU A 159 -15.87 2.48 1.43
C GLU A 159 -15.41 1.40 2.41
N GLN A 160 -16.37 0.68 2.96
CA GLN A 160 -16.14 -0.47 3.82
C GLN A 160 -17.20 -1.52 3.63
N GLY A 161 -16.81 -2.77 3.80
CA GLY A 161 -17.74 -3.88 3.69
C GLY A 161 -17.20 -5.05 2.88
N PRO A 162 -18.08 -6.00 2.56
CA PRO A 162 -17.69 -7.20 1.82
C PRO A 162 -17.31 -6.86 0.37
N GLN A 163 -16.27 -7.54 -0.10
CA GLN A 163 -15.82 -7.55 -1.48
C GLN A 163 -15.84 -8.99 -2.00
N GLU A 164 -16.31 -9.19 -3.22
CA GLU A 164 -16.41 -10.52 -3.80
C GLU A 164 -15.21 -10.89 -4.69
N SER A 165 -14.56 -9.91 -5.28
CA SER A 165 -13.47 -10.13 -6.23
C SER A 165 -12.16 -9.52 -5.73
N PRO A 166 -10.99 -10.15 -6.02
CA PRO A 166 -10.79 -11.46 -6.66
C PRO A 166 -11.12 -12.66 -5.75
N LYS A 167 -11.25 -12.45 -4.46
CA LYS A 167 -11.69 -13.43 -3.46
C LYS A 167 -12.59 -12.73 -2.45
N PRO A 168 -13.64 -13.42 -1.95
CA PRO A 168 -14.47 -12.86 -0.90
C PRO A 168 -13.64 -12.43 0.31
N CYS A 169 -13.85 -11.19 0.75
CA CYS A 169 -13.13 -10.61 1.90
C CYS A 169 -13.90 -9.40 2.44
N MET A 170 -13.48 -8.95 3.64
CA MET A 170 -14.02 -7.76 4.28
C MET A 170 -12.93 -6.68 4.33
N LEU A 171 -13.14 -5.57 3.63
CA LEU A 171 -12.16 -4.49 3.50
C LEU A 171 -12.72 -3.15 3.98
N GLN A 172 -11.81 -2.30 4.44
CA GLN A 172 -12.03 -0.86 4.56
C GLN A 172 -11.00 -0.16 3.68
N ARG A 173 -11.44 0.81 2.88
CA ARG A 173 -10.65 1.46 1.84
C ARG A 173 -10.86 2.96 1.88
N MET A 174 -9.78 3.72 1.71
CA MET A 174 -9.81 5.17 1.78
C MET A 174 -8.82 5.80 0.78
N VAL A 175 -9.19 6.95 0.26
CA VAL A 175 -8.30 7.90 -0.41
C VAL A 175 -8.40 9.23 0.30
N GLY A 176 -7.30 9.73 0.83
CA GLY A 176 -7.22 11.01 1.51
C GLY A 176 -6.14 11.90 0.92
N ARG A 177 -6.38 13.20 0.82
CA ARG A 177 -5.43 14.21 0.34
C ARG A 177 -4.97 15.10 1.48
N LYS A 178 -3.67 15.32 1.59
CA LYS A 178 -3.11 16.29 2.54
C LYS A 178 -3.48 17.70 2.12
N ARG A 179 -4.11 18.46 3.01
CA ARG A 179 -4.46 19.86 2.77
C ARG A 179 -3.19 20.71 2.63
N ARG A 180 -3.26 21.73 1.79
CA ARG A 180 -2.23 22.78 1.77
C ARG A 180 -2.32 23.56 3.07
N SER A 181 -1.20 23.68 3.75
CA SER A 181 -1.04 24.58 4.92
C SER A 181 -1.03 26.02 4.42
#